data_7518e346e37a1ba9f1dd59d6da9b34ac
#
_entry.id   7518e346e37a1ba9f1dd59d6da9b34ac
#
_cell.length_a   1.000
_cell.length_b   1.000
_cell.length_c   1.000
_cell.angle_alpha   90.00
_cell.angle_beta   90.00
_cell.angle_gamma   90.00
#
_symmetry.space_group_name_H-M   'P 1'
#
loop_
_entity.id
_entity.type
_entity.pdbx_description
1 polymer ?
#
loop_
_entity_poly.entity_id
_entity_poly.type
_entity_poly.pdbx_seq_one_letter_code
_entity_poly.pdbx_strand_id
1 'polypeptide(L)'
;MYNRGDGAKTIIKSMQKSLRAQREKSGLTYGQIEQATGIDERLLGAVEGRLQLVGLDGYPLPDIVMLSQLADAYGVTLDELVGRE
;
A
#
# COMPACT_ATOMS: atom_id res chain seq x y z
N MET A 1 11.34 17.11 21.09
CA MET A 1 10.53 17.84 20.08
C MET A 1 10.06 16.87 19.01
N TYR A 2 8.80 16.93 18.67
CA TYR A 2 8.23 16.07 17.64
C TYR A 2 8.82 16.42 16.26
N ASN A 3 9.34 15.41 15.56
CA ASN A 3 9.84 15.59 14.20
C ASN A 3 8.80 14.96 13.24
N ARG A 4 8.12 15.83 12.50
CA ARG A 4 7.06 15.39 11.58
C ARG A 4 7.58 14.44 10.49
N GLY A 5 8.81 14.65 10.00
CA GLY A 5 9.42 13.78 9.01
C GLY A 5 9.62 12.36 9.53
N ASP A 6 10.09 12.22 10.76
CA ASP A 6 10.29 10.91 11.37
C ASP A 6 8.95 10.23 11.64
N GLY A 7 7.95 10.98 12.09
CA GLY A 7 6.61 10.46 12.28
C GLY A 7 5.99 9.97 10.98
N ALA A 8 6.16 10.75 9.91
CA ALA A 8 5.67 10.37 8.58
C ALA A 8 6.35 9.10 8.06
N LYS A 9 7.66 8.98 8.24
CA LYS A 9 8.41 7.78 7.83
C LYS A 9 7.91 6.54 8.56
N THR A 10 7.64 6.66 9.86
CA THR A 10 7.13 5.56 10.66
C THR A 10 5.75 5.12 10.17
N ILE A 11 4.88 6.08 9.88
CA ILE A 11 3.54 5.79 9.36
C ILE A 11 3.62 5.12 7.99
N ILE A 12 4.49 5.61 7.11
CA ILE A 12 4.67 5.04 5.76
C ILE A 12 5.14 3.59 5.85
N LYS A 13 6.13 3.30 6.67
CA LYS A 13 6.65 1.94 6.82
C LYS A 13 5.59 1.00 7.39
N SER A 14 4.84 1.46 8.37
CA SER A 14 3.75 0.70 8.96
C SER A 14 2.66 0.39 7.93
N MET A 15 2.30 1.39 7.12
CA MET A 15 1.32 1.22 6.05
C MET A 15 1.79 0.23 5.00
N GLN A 16 3.06 0.34 4.56
CA GLN A 16 3.63 -0.58 3.58
C GLN A 16 3.55 -2.02 4.06
N LYS A 17 3.92 -2.24 5.32
CA LYS A 17 3.87 -3.56 5.93
C LYS A 17 2.44 -4.09 6.00
N SER A 18 1.50 -3.23 6.36
CA SER A 18 0.10 -3.60 6.48
C SER A 18 -0.51 -3.92 5.12
N LEU A 19 -0.22 -3.11 4.09
CA LEU A 19 -0.69 -3.38 2.73
C LEU A 19 -0.23 -4.76 2.25
N ARG A 20 1.04 -5.08 2.46
CA ARG A 20 1.58 -6.37 2.08
C ARG A 20 0.92 -7.50 2.85
N ALA A 21 0.74 -7.34 4.16
CA ALA A 21 0.12 -8.35 5.01
C ALA A 21 -1.32 -8.64 4.57
N GLN A 22 -2.08 -7.61 4.24
CA GLN A 22 -3.46 -7.80 3.79
C GLN A 22 -3.51 -8.47 2.42
N ARG A 23 -2.60 -8.13 1.51
CA ARG A 23 -2.53 -8.81 0.22
C ARG A 23 -2.21 -10.30 0.40
N GLU A 24 -1.20 -10.62 1.20
CA GLU A 24 -0.82 -12.00 1.45
C GLU A 24 -1.97 -12.78 2.10
N LYS A 25 -2.66 -12.17 3.03
CA LYS A 25 -3.81 -12.77 3.70
C LYS A 25 -4.96 -13.04 2.72
N SER A 26 -5.14 -12.16 1.73
CA SER A 26 -6.18 -12.32 0.73
C SER A 26 -5.88 -13.44 -0.26
N GLY A 27 -4.61 -13.84 -0.39
CA GLY A 27 -4.18 -14.86 -1.34
C GLY A 27 -4.11 -14.37 -2.78
N LEU A 28 -4.27 -13.07 -3.01
CA LEU A 28 -4.25 -12.52 -4.37
C LEU A 28 -2.84 -12.21 -4.82
N THR A 29 -2.57 -12.46 -6.11
CA THR A 29 -1.32 -12.05 -6.75
C THR A 29 -1.45 -10.60 -7.22
N TYR A 30 -0.30 -9.95 -7.50
CA TYR A 30 -0.32 -8.61 -8.08
C TYR A 30 -1.11 -8.56 -9.39
N GLY A 31 -0.96 -9.59 -10.24
CA GLY A 31 -1.70 -9.65 -11.51
C GLY A 31 -3.20 -9.70 -11.31
N GLN A 32 -3.65 -10.48 -10.32
CA GLN A 32 -5.07 -10.57 -10.00
C GLN A 32 -5.62 -9.24 -9.49
N ILE A 33 -4.84 -8.54 -8.66
CA ILE A 33 -5.23 -7.22 -8.15
C ILE A 33 -5.28 -6.21 -9.28
N GLU A 34 -4.32 -6.24 -10.20
CA GLU A 34 -4.31 -5.35 -11.36
C GLU A 34 -5.57 -5.56 -12.20
N GLN A 35 -5.97 -6.81 -12.44
CA GLN A 35 -7.19 -7.10 -13.19
C GLN A 35 -8.44 -6.59 -12.48
N ALA A 36 -8.46 -6.68 -11.15
CA ALA A 36 -9.63 -6.27 -10.36
C ALA A 36 -9.74 -4.75 -10.22
N THR A 37 -8.61 -4.05 -10.14
CA THR A 37 -8.58 -2.63 -9.77
C THR A 37 -8.08 -1.72 -10.89
N GLY A 38 -7.36 -2.25 -11.87
CA GLY A 38 -6.68 -1.44 -12.87
C GLY A 38 -5.37 -0.82 -12.41
N ILE A 39 -4.93 -1.15 -11.18
CA ILE A 39 -3.67 -0.64 -10.62
C ILE A 39 -2.51 -1.47 -11.17
N ASP A 40 -1.50 -0.81 -11.74
CA ASP A 40 -0.33 -1.48 -12.32
C ASP A 40 0.42 -2.30 -11.26
N GLU A 41 0.85 -3.51 -11.62
CA GLU A 41 1.58 -4.41 -10.72
C GLU A 41 2.83 -3.77 -10.11
N ARG A 42 3.55 -2.98 -10.91
CA ARG A 42 4.78 -2.32 -10.42
C ARG A 42 4.45 -1.28 -9.37
N LEU A 43 3.33 -0.58 -9.55
CA LEU A 43 2.88 0.40 -8.57
C LEU A 43 2.46 -0.30 -7.27
N LEU A 44 1.81 -1.46 -7.37
CA LEU A 44 1.46 -2.24 -6.19
C LEU A 44 2.70 -2.63 -5.39
N GLY A 45 3.74 -3.14 -6.07
CA GLY A 45 4.99 -3.47 -5.41
C GLY A 45 5.66 -2.26 -4.79
N ALA A 46 5.58 -1.12 -5.46
CA ALA A 46 6.19 0.12 -4.97
C ALA A 46 5.48 0.65 -3.72
N VAL A 47 4.15 0.63 -3.68
CA VAL A 47 3.42 1.12 -2.49
C VAL A 47 3.55 0.18 -1.30
N GLU A 48 3.91 -1.08 -1.53
CA GLU A 48 4.26 -2.02 -0.46
C GLU A 48 5.72 -1.90 -0.01
N GLY A 49 6.49 -0.99 -0.62
CA GLY A 49 7.88 -0.79 -0.29
C GLY A 49 8.82 -1.85 -0.83
N ARG A 50 8.39 -2.67 -1.80
CA ARG A 50 9.19 -3.77 -2.35
C ARG A 50 9.92 -3.40 -3.62
N LEU A 51 9.49 -2.36 -4.30
CA LEU A 51 10.03 -1.95 -5.59
C LEU A 51 10.09 -0.44 -5.65
N GLN A 52 11.26 0.10 -5.99
CA GLN A 52 11.41 1.55 -6.21
C GLN A 52 11.27 1.81 -7.70
N LEU A 53 10.36 2.71 -8.07
CA LEU A 53 10.17 3.06 -9.47
C LEU A 53 11.29 4.00 -9.93
N VAL A 54 11.72 3.82 -11.18
CA VAL A 54 12.78 4.64 -11.77
C VAL A 54 12.34 6.10 -11.82
N GLY A 55 13.21 7.01 -11.37
CA GLY A 55 12.96 8.44 -11.41
C GLY A 55 12.21 8.99 -10.20
N LEU A 56 11.83 8.15 -9.25
CA LEU A 56 11.18 8.60 -8.02
C LEU A 56 12.17 8.65 -6.87
N ASP A 57 12.00 9.68 -6.05
CA ASP A 57 12.77 9.88 -4.83
C ASP A 57 12.03 9.19 -3.70
N GLY A 58 12.41 7.95 -3.39
CA GLY A 58 11.72 7.14 -2.40
C GLY A 58 10.59 6.33 -3.02
N TYR A 59 9.66 5.88 -2.19
CA TYR A 59 8.54 5.08 -2.64
C TYR A 59 7.29 5.93 -2.83
N PRO A 60 6.48 5.63 -3.86
CA PRO A 60 5.24 6.38 -4.06
C PRO A 60 4.26 6.10 -2.92
N LEU A 61 3.45 7.10 -2.60
CA LEU A 61 2.38 6.95 -1.62
C LEU A 61 1.07 6.67 -2.35
N PRO A 62 0.27 5.71 -1.87
CA PRO A 62 -1.04 5.48 -2.46
C PRO A 62 -1.98 6.63 -2.11
N ASP A 63 -2.84 7.03 -3.05
CA ASP A 63 -3.88 7.99 -2.75
C ASP A 63 -5.12 7.28 -2.17
N ILE A 64 -6.12 8.07 -1.76
CA ILE A 64 -7.30 7.50 -1.12
C ILE A 64 -8.12 6.62 -2.08
N VAL A 65 -8.12 6.93 -3.36
CA VAL A 65 -8.82 6.11 -4.35
C VAL A 65 -8.18 4.73 -4.45
N MET A 66 -6.85 4.70 -4.56
CA MET A 66 -6.11 3.44 -4.60
C MET A 66 -6.34 2.61 -3.33
N LEU A 67 -6.25 3.26 -2.16
CA LEU A 67 -6.48 2.59 -0.88
C LEU A 67 -7.90 2.01 -0.80
N SER A 68 -8.89 2.76 -1.26
CA SER A 68 -10.28 2.29 -1.27
C SER A 68 -10.45 1.08 -2.19
N GLN A 69 -9.84 1.12 -3.37
CA GLN A 69 -9.88 -0.01 -4.30
C GLN A 69 -9.23 -1.26 -3.72
N LEU A 70 -8.08 -1.09 -3.04
CA LEU A 70 -7.39 -2.21 -2.41
C LEU A 70 -8.20 -2.77 -1.23
N ALA A 71 -8.81 -1.91 -0.43
CA ALA A 71 -9.66 -2.35 0.68
C ALA A 71 -10.81 -3.19 0.16
N ASP A 72 -11.46 -2.75 -0.92
CA ASP A 72 -12.54 -3.51 -1.55
C ASP A 72 -12.05 -4.85 -2.08
N ALA A 73 -10.90 -4.86 -2.76
CA ALA A 73 -10.34 -6.07 -3.33
C ALA A 73 -9.97 -7.10 -2.25
N TYR A 74 -9.47 -6.63 -1.12
CA TYR A 74 -9.07 -7.52 -0.02
C TYR A 74 -10.22 -7.83 0.94
N GLY A 75 -11.35 -7.14 0.82
CA GLY A 75 -12.50 -7.34 1.70
C GLY A 75 -12.28 -6.82 3.12
N VAL A 76 -11.55 -5.74 3.27
CA VAL A 76 -11.24 -5.14 4.57
C VAL A 76 -11.63 -3.68 4.59
N THR A 77 -11.65 -3.08 5.78
CA THR A 77 -11.86 -1.63 5.92
C THR A 77 -10.58 -0.87 5.62
N LEU A 78 -10.68 0.44 5.40
CA LEU A 78 -9.50 1.27 5.22
C LEU A 78 -8.60 1.23 6.45
N ASP A 79 -9.17 1.27 7.65
CA ASP A 79 -8.38 1.21 8.89
C ASP A 79 -7.59 -0.10 8.99
N GLU A 80 -8.23 -1.21 8.66
CA GLU A 80 -7.55 -2.51 8.63
C GLU A 80 -6.45 -2.53 7.57
N LEU A 81 -6.73 -1.95 6.41
CA LEU A 81 -5.78 -1.94 5.30
C LEU A 81 -4.49 -1.22 5.66
N VAL A 82 -4.59 -0.09 6.35
CA VAL A 82 -3.43 0.72 6.69
C VAL A 82 -2.89 0.41 8.09
N GLY A 83 -3.50 -0.54 8.81
CA GLY A 83 -3.02 -0.97 10.11
C GLY A 83 -3.30 0.00 11.25
N ARG A 84 -4.38 0.76 11.15
CA ARG A 84 -4.74 1.81 12.11
C ARG A 84 -6.05 1.51 12.83
N GLU A 85 -6.27 0.29 13.17
CA GLU A 85 -7.47 -0.09 13.91
C GLU A 85 -7.52 0.51 15.31
#